data_382d284e65e9742c4d59dcdc9e2916b1
#
_entry.id   382d284e65e9742c4d59dcdc9e2916b1
#
_cell.length_a   1.000
_cell.length_b   1.000
_cell.length_c   1.000
_cell.angle_alpha   90.00
_cell.angle_beta   90.00
_cell.angle_gamma   90.00
#
_symmetry.space_group_name_H-M   'P 1'
#
loop_
_entity.id
_entity.type
_entity.pdbx_description
1 polymer ?
#
loop_
_entity_poly.entity_id
_entity_poly.type
_entity_poly.pdbx_seq_one_letter_code
_entity_poly.pdbx_strand_id
1 'polypeptide(L)'
;YLGIVGLGNIGKRLGRLARALNMNIIGFDVAPIDEEFSKEVGLMKADLGTLLASSDYVSLHVPLLDSTKHLINAEKMETMKNTARIINTSRGGVIDEDALYEFLKDGKLGGAALDVFEVEPATSNKLSSLPNFISTPHMGAQTKEAQSLAANVIAEKIIQILRGVI
;
A
#
# COMPACT_ATOMS: atom_id res chain seq x y z
N TYR A 1 -15.30 3.73 -1.63
CA TYR A 1 -14.13 4.61 -1.62
C TYR A 1 -12.85 3.79 -1.47
N LEU A 2 -11.87 4.05 -2.34
CA LEU A 2 -10.52 3.52 -2.24
C LEU A 2 -9.57 4.63 -1.76
N GLY A 3 -9.00 4.48 -0.57
CA GLY A 3 -7.91 5.30 -0.07
C GLY A 3 -6.57 4.79 -0.58
N ILE A 4 -5.77 5.65 -1.18
CA ILE A 4 -4.42 5.33 -1.66
C ILE A 4 -3.41 6.17 -0.87
N VAL A 5 -2.59 5.50 -0.06
CA VAL A 5 -1.51 6.11 0.72
C VAL A 5 -0.19 5.92 -0.03
N GLY A 6 0.34 7.01 -0.57
CA GLY A 6 1.48 7.01 -1.47
C GLY A 6 1.06 6.97 -2.95
N LEU A 7 1.27 8.08 -3.65
CA LEU A 7 0.88 8.28 -5.06
C LEU A 7 2.10 8.29 -6.00
N GLY A 8 3.05 7.40 -5.71
CA GLY A 8 4.15 7.07 -6.62
C GLY A 8 3.68 6.24 -7.83
N ASN A 9 4.61 5.60 -8.52
CA ASN A 9 4.32 4.84 -9.74
C ASN A 9 3.24 3.77 -9.56
N ILE A 10 3.25 3.04 -8.41
CA ILE A 10 2.30 1.96 -8.15
C ILE A 10 0.94 2.55 -7.74
N GLY A 11 0.92 3.51 -6.79
CA GLY A 11 -0.32 4.14 -6.35
C GLY A 11 -1.08 4.83 -7.48
N LYS A 12 -0.38 5.53 -8.40
CA LYS A 12 -0.99 6.13 -9.58
C LYS A 12 -1.59 5.08 -10.53
N ARG A 13 -0.90 3.94 -10.75
CA ARG A 13 -1.44 2.84 -11.57
C ARG A 13 -2.69 2.24 -10.94
N LEU A 14 -2.67 2.01 -9.62
CA LEU A 14 -3.85 1.54 -8.89
C LEU A 14 -5.01 2.52 -9.02
N GLY A 15 -4.76 3.83 -8.89
CA GLY A 15 -5.78 4.86 -9.06
C GLY A 15 -6.48 4.79 -10.43
N ARG A 16 -5.71 4.63 -11.52
CA ARG A 16 -6.28 4.45 -12.87
C ARG A 16 -7.15 3.20 -13.00
N LEU A 17 -6.67 2.08 -12.46
CA LEU A 17 -7.44 0.82 -12.47
C LEU A 17 -8.72 0.93 -11.64
N ALA A 18 -8.64 1.54 -10.46
CA ALA A 18 -9.79 1.76 -9.60
C ALA A 18 -10.83 2.69 -10.25
N ARG A 19 -10.37 3.74 -10.94
CA ARG A 19 -11.27 4.61 -11.73
C ARG A 19 -12.01 3.85 -12.81
N ALA A 20 -11.33 2.95 -13.53
CA ALA A 20 -11.94 2.10 -14.54
C ALA A 20 -13.00 1.13 -13.95
N LEU A 21 -12.88 0.80 -12.67
CA LEU A 21 -13.87 0.04 -11.89
C LEU A 21 -14.95 0.93 -11.24
N ASN A 22 -15.03 2.20 -11.61
CA ASN A 22 -15.97 3.20 -11.07
C ASN A 22 -15.83 3.43 -9.54
N MET A 23 -14.67 3.21 -8.95
CA MET A 23 -14.43 3.54 -7.56
C MET A 23 -14.18 5.05 -7.38
N ASN A 24 -14.62 5.59 -6.25
CA ASN A 24 -14.21 6.92 -5.80
C ASN A 24 -12.84 6.81 -5.13
N ILE A 25 -11.90 7.70 -5.47
CA ILE A 25 -10.51 7.60 -5.05
C ILE A 25 -10.16 8.76 -4.12
N ILE A 26 -9.66 8.46 -2.94
CA ILE A 26 -9.09 9.41 -1.99
C ILE A 26 -7.58 9.17 -1.96
N GLY A 27 -6.78 10.23 -2.07
CA GLY A 27 -5.33 10.10 -2.11
C GLY A 27 -4.62 10.96 -1.08
N PHE A 28 -3.57 10.38 -0.50
CA PHE A 28 -2.62 11.05 0.38
C PHE A 28 -1.19 10.76 -0.06
N ASP A 29 -0.38 11.81 -0.14
CA ASP A 29 1.07 11.72 -0.30
C ASP A 29 1.72 12.90 0.42
N VAL A 30 2.95 12.72 0.91
CA VAL A 30 3.77 13.81 1.49
C VAL A 30 4.38 14.70 0.41
N ALA A 31 4.57 14.17 -0.81
CA ALA A 31 5.00 14.91 -1.98
C ALA A 31 3.83 15.60 -2.68
N PRO A 32 4.07 16.68 -3.44
CA PRO A 32 3.04 17.31 -4.26
C PRO A 32 2.38 16.30 -5.21
N ILE A 33 1.06 16.22 -5.14
CA ILE A 33 0.29 15.31 -5.99
C ILE A 33 0.13 15.93 -7.39
N ASP A 34 0.43 15.15 -8.38
CA ASP A 34 0.32 15.49 -9.81
C ASP A 34 -1.13 15.88 -10.16
N GLU A 35 -1.29 17.09 -10.68
CA GLU A 35 -2.60 17.64 -11.01
C GLU A 35 -3.25 16.98 -12.23
N GLU A 36 -2.45 16.56 -13.21
CA GLU A 36 -2.96 15.87 -14.39
C GLU A 36 -3.53 14.50 -13.97
N PHE A 37 -2.77 13.74 -13.18
CA PHE A 37 -3.25 12.49 -12.60
C PHE A 37 -4.49 12.70 -11.73
N SER A 38 -4.52 13.76 -10.90
CA SER A 38 -5.67 14.05 -10.04
C SER A 38 -6.95 14.26 -10.85
N LYS A 39 -6.87 15.01 -11.94
CA LYS A 39 -8.00 15.24 -12.86
C LYS A 39 -8.39 13.98 -13.62
N GLU A 40 -7.40 13.21 -14.09
CA GLU A 40 -7.60 11.96 -14.84
C GLU A 40 -8.48 10.96 -14.08
N VAL A 41 -8.18 10.77 -12.79
CA VAL A 41 -8.87 9.76 -11.97
C VAL A 41 -9.99 10.33 -11.08
N GLY A 42 -10.18 11.65 -11.07
CA GLY A 42 -11.12 12.31 -10.16
C GLY A 42 -10.70 12.16 -8.70
N LEU A 43 -9.39 12.34 -8.41
CA LEU A 43 -8.82 12.14 -7.08
C LEU A 43 -9.32 13.19 -6.09
N MET A 44 -9.84 12.75 -4.97
CA MET A 44 -10.07 13.60 -3.80
C MET A 44 -8.80 13.61 -2.95
N LYS A 45 -8.09 14.75 -2.91
CA LYS A 45 -6.91 14.93 -2.06
C LYS A 45 -7.35 15.13 -0.62
N ALA A 46 -6.74 14.39 0.31
CA ALA A 46 -7.05 14.49 1.74
C ALA A 46 -5.79 14.28 2.59
N ASP A 47 -5.85 14.68 3.87
CA ASP A 47 -4.89 14.23 4.86
C ASP A 47 -5.10 12.73 5.18
N LEU A 48 -4.11 12.12 5.86
CA LEU A 48 -4.15 10.70 6.17
C LEU A 48 -5.37 10.32 7.04
N GLY A 49 -5.70 11.13 8.05
CA GLY A 49 -6.82 10.84 8.95
C GLY A 49 -8.15 10.84 8.21
N THR A 50 -8.40 11.86 7.39
CA THR A 50 -9.60 11.96 6.54
C THR A 50 -9.70 10.80 5.56
N LEU A 51 -8.57 10.41 4.93
CA LEU A 51 -8.51 9.26 4.03
C LEU A 51 -8.91 7.98 4.75
N LEU A 52 -8.32 7.70 5.92
CA LEU A 52 -8.60 6.49 6.68
C LEU A 52 -10.06 6.41 7.12
N ALA A 53 -10.61 7.50 7.65
CA ALA A 53 -12.00 7.56 8.12
C ALA A 53 -13.04 7.40 7.01
N SER A 54 -12.71 7.82 5.78
CA SER A 54 -13.66 7.84 4.66
C SER A 54 -13.60 6.60 3.78
N SER A 55 -12.51 5.83 3.81
CA SER A 55 -12.26 4.74 2.88
C SER A 55 -12.95 3.43 3.28
N ASP A 56 -13.38 2.66 2.27
CA ASP A 56 -13.84 1.28 2.43
C ASP A 56 -12.71 0.29 2.20
N TYR A 57 -11.74 0.67 1.37
CA TYR A 57 -10.47 -0.02 1.15
C TYR A 57 -9.33 0.98 1.27
N VAL A 58 -8.24 0.61 1.95
CA VAL A 58 -7.02 1.41 2.07
C VAL A 58 -5.86 0.60 1.50
N SER A 59 -5.15 1.15 0.52
CA SER A 59 -3.99 0.52 -0.09
C SER A 59 -2.74 1.35 0.14
N LEU A 60 -1.68 0.70 0.65
CA LEU A 60 -0.43 1.34 1.07
C LEU A 60 0.65 1.15 -0.01
N HIS A 61 1.27 2.27 -0.42
CA HIS A 61 2.31 2.32 -1.45
C HIS A 61 3.46 3.24 -1.04
N VAL A 62 3.82 3.22 0.23
CA VAL A 62 4.91 4.01 0.80
C VAL A 62 6.14 3.15 1.09
N PRO A 63 7.37 3.69 1.02
CA PRO A 63 8.56 2.98 1.50
C PRO A 63 8.52 2.86 3.03
N LEU A 64 9.31 1.93 3.59
CA LEU A 64 9.57 1.88 5.02
C LEU A 64 10.69 2.87 5.36
N LEU A 65 10.35 3.87 6.14
CA LEU A 65 11.22 4.92 6.68
C LEU A 65 10.89 5.11 8.16
N ASP A 66 11.68 5.82 8.94
CA ASP A 66 11.34 6.15 10.32
C ASP A 66 9.98 6.87 10.42
N SER A 67 9.65 7.73 9.45
CA SER A 67 8.38 8.45 9.39
C SER A 67 7.18 7.63 8.93
N THR A 68 7.40 6.45 8.35
CA THR A 68 6.34 5.55 7.87
C THR A 68 6.29 4.22 8.62
N LYS A 69 7.23 4.00 9.53
CA LYS A 69 7.17 2.86 10.45
C LYS A 69 5.92 2.99 11.33
N HIS A 70 5.11 1.94 11.36
CA HIS A 70 3.82 1.90 12.04
C HIS A 70 2.94 3.14 11.73
N LEU A 71 3.01 3.60 10.45
CA LEU A 71 2.16 4.69 9.96
C LEU A 71 0.68 4.39 10.22
N ILE A 72 0.30 3.12 10.07
CA ILE A 72 -1.02 2.60 10.41
C ILE A 72 -0.90 1.83 11.73
N ASN A 73 -1.04 2.54 12.82
CA ASN A 73 -1.03 2.04 14.19
C ASN A 73 -2.46 1.91 14.76
N ALA A 74 -2.60 1.51 16.02
CA ALA A 74 -3.89 1.36 16.68
C ALA A 74 -4.73 2.64 16.65
N GLU A 75 -4.13 3.81 16.92
CA GLU A 75 -4.82 5.11 16.89
C GLU A 75 -5.41 5.40 15.50
N LYS A 76 -4.67 5.12 14.44
CA LYS A 76 -5.13 5.30 13.07
C LYS A 76 -6.20 4.29 12.68
N MET A 77 -6.07 3.03 13.09
CA MET A 77 -7.08 2.00 12.83
C MET A 77 -8.41 2.32 13.54
N GLU A 78 -8.39 2.91 14.74
CA GLU A 78 -9.59 3.31 15.47
C GLU A 78 -10.44 4.35 14.71
N THR A 79 -9.83 5.13 13.82
CA THR A 79 -10.55 6.11 12.99
C THR A 79 -11.20 5.49 11.75
N MET A 80 -10.87 4.25 11.41
CA MET A 80 -11.36 3.60 10.21
C MET A 80 -12.78 3.06 10.40
N LYS A 81 -13.48 2.80 9.29
CA LYS A 81 -14.77 2.11 9.33
C LYS A 81 -14.56 0.65 9.77
N ASN A 82 -15.45 0.12 10.61
CA ASN A 82 -15.40 -1.30 11.02
C ASN A 82 -15.51 -2.28 9.84
N THR A 83 -16.05 -1.84 8.72
CA THR A 83 -16.13 -2.60 7.47
C THR A 83 -14.94 -2.41 6.55
N ALA A 84 -14.04 -1.47 6.87
CA ALA A 84 -12.88 -1.15 6.03
C ALA A 84 -11.90 -2.33 5.94
N ARG A 85 -11.17 -2.36 4.83
CA ARG A 85 -10.11 -3.35 4.58
C ARG A 85 -8.80 -2.65 4.26
N ILE A 86 -7.71 -3.16 4.82
CA ILE A 86 -6.36 -2.66 4.58
C ILE A 86 -5.59 -3.61 3.68
N ILE A 87 -4.92 -3.06 2.67
CA ILE A 87 -4.06 -3.82 1.76
C ILE A 87 -2.64 -3.25 1.82
N ASN A 88 -1.66 -4.09 2.11
CA ASN A 88 -0.25 -3.71 2.09
C ASN A 88 0.57 -4.65 1.20
N THR A 89 0.99 -4.12 0.07
CA THR A 89 1.93 -4.76 -0.86
C THR A 89 3.20 -3.92 -1.03
N SER A 90 3.46 -3.01 -0.08
CA SER A 90 4.59 -2.09 -0.14
C SER A 90 5.80 -2.59 0.66
N ARG A 91 5.77 -2.42 1.99
CA ARG A 91 6.84 -2.89 2.91
C ARG A 91 6.23 -3.33 4.23
N GLY A 92 6.80 -4.40 4.82
CA GLY A 92 6.54 -4.76 6.22
C GLY A 92 6.92 -3.63 7.17
N GLY A 93 6.28 -3.57 8.33
CA GLY A 93 6.51 -2.52 9.34
C GLY A 93 5.84 -1.17 9.05
N VAL A 94 5.15 -0.98 7.91
CA VAL A 94 4.31 0.20 7.66
C VAL A 94 3.01 0.12 8.47
N ILE A 95 2.52 -1.09 8.69
CA ILE A 95 1.41 -1.38 9.60
C ILE A 95 2.00 -1.95 10.89
N ASP A 96 1.46 -1.56 12.03
CA ASP A 96 1.66 -2.24 13.31
C ASP A 96 0.87 -3.57 13.28
N GLU A 97 1.57 -4.70 13.09
CA GLU A 97 0.94 -6.01 12.91
C GLU A 97 0.29 -6.52 14.21
N ASP A 98 0.81 -6.12 15.37
CA ASP A 98 0.21 -6.47 16.66
C ASP A 98 -1.13 -5.78 16.84
N ALA A 99 -1.19 -4.48 16.56
CA ALA A 99 -2.43 -3.73 16.57
C ALA A 99 -3.42 -4.27 15.52
N LEU A 100 -2.95 -4.53 14.30
CA LEU A 100 -3.80 -5.10 13.24
C LEU A 100 -4.45 -6.41 13.66
N TYR A 101 -3.70 -7.30 14.32
CA TYR A 101 -4.23 -8.57 14.82
C TYR A 101 -5.39 -8.36 15.79
N GLU A 102 -5.25 -7.47 16.79
CA GLU A 102 -6.30 -7.20 17.76
C GLU A 102 -7.55 -6.58 17.09
N PHE A 103 -7.36 -5.64 16.16
CA PHE A 103 -8.47 -5.02 15.44
C PHE A 103 -9.24 -6.01 14.54
N LEU A 104 -8.56 -6.91 13.87
CA LEU A 104 -9.19 -7.95 13.05
C LEU A 104 -9.91 -8.98 13.90
N LYS A 105 -9.28 -9.45 14.98
CA LYS A 105 -9.81 -10.42 15.92
C LYS A 105 -11.08 -9.92 16.60
N ASP A 106 -11.10 -8.65 17.00
CA ASP A 106 -12.22 -7.99 17.67
C ASP A 106 -13.32 -7.53 16.70
N GLY A 107 -13.14 -7.73 15.38
CA GLY A 107 -14.09 -7.30 14.36
C GLY A 107 -14.18 -5.77 14.19
N LYS A 108 -13.17 -5.04 14.66
CA LYS A 108 -13.05 -3.58 14.50
C LYS A 108 -12.56 -3.17 13.11
N LEU A 109 -12.08 -4.13 12.32
CA LEU A 109 -11.79 -4.01 10.90
C LEU A 109 -12.40 -5.15 10.12
N GLY A 110 -12.90 -4.86 8.92
CA GLY A 110 -13.56 -5.84 8.06
C GLY A 110 -12.60 -6.86 7.43
N GLY A 111 -11.30 -6.55 7.36
CA GLY A 111 -10.29 -7.47 6.86
C GLY A 111 -8.96 -6.81 6.54
N ALA A 112 -7.94 -7.63 6.26
CA ALA A 112 -6.67 -7.17 5.74
C ALA A 112 -6.07 -8.16 4.74
N ALA A 113 -5.22 -7.63 3.82
CA ALA A 113 -4.44 -8.43 2.89
C ALA A 113 -2.99 -7.92 2.88
N LEU A 114 -2.03 -8.79 3.21
CA LEU A 114 -0.61 -8.45 3.28
C LEU A 114 0.22 -9.35 2.35
N ASP A 115 1.10 -8.73 1.55
CA ASP A 115 2.17 -9.42 0.80
C ASP A 115 3.52 -9.28 1.50
N VAL A 116 3.61 -8.40 2.52
CA VAL A 116 4.84 -8.02 3.22
C VAL A 116 4.62 -7.98 4.73
N PHE A 117 5.65 -8.35 5.51
CA PHE A 117 5.56 -8.51 6.95
C PHE A 117 6.75 -7.87 7.67
N GLU A 118 6.58 -7.55 8.97
CA GLU A 118 7.66 -7.04 9.81
C GLU A 118 8.81 -8.04 9.95
N VAL A 119 8.46 -9.33 9.98
CA VAL A 119 9.43 -10.43 9.99
C VAL A 119 9.13 -11.37 8.83
N GLU A 120 10.07 -11.53 7.93
CA GLU A 120 9.97 -12.43 6.78
C GLU A 120 11.04 -13.53 6.85
N PRO A 121 10.70 -14.80 6.53
CA PRO A 121 9.38 -15.29 6.09
C PRO A 121 8.36 -15.36 7.23
N ALA A 122 7.11 -15.02 6.93
CA ALA A 122 6.01 -14.91 7.90
C ALA A 122 5.35 -16.27 8.26
N THR A 123 6.13 -17.33 8.41
CA THR A 123 5.64 -18.71 8.57
C THR A 123 4.84 -18.97 9.85
N SER A 124 5.02 -18.13 10.87
CA SER A 124 4.35 -18.27 12.19
C SER A 124 3.59 -17.00 12.58
N ASN A 125 3.19 -16.19 11.59
CA ASN A 125 2.49 -14.94 11.88
C ASN A 125 1.06 -15.22 12.36
N LYS A 126 0.70 -14.67 13.54
CA LYS A 126 -0.62 -14.87 14.18
C LYS A 126 -1.80 -14.39 13.33
N LEU A 127 -1.58 -13.39 12.45
CA LEU A 127 -2.60 -12.89 11.52
C LEU A 127 -3.15 -14.00 10.62
N SER A 128 -2.30 -14.98 10.22
CA SER A 128 -2.71 -16.09 9.35
C SER A 128 -3.77 -17.01 9.95
N SER A 129 -4.02 -16.94 11.26
CA SER A 129 -5.08 -17.70 11.93
C SER A 129 -6.47 -17.06 11.82
N LEU A 130 -6.55 -15.83 11.35
CA LEU A 130 -7.80 -15.06 11.33
C LEU A 130 -8.58 -15.27 10.02
N PRO A 131 -9.91 -15.45 10.07
CA PRO A 131 -10.74 -15.72 8.88
C PRO A 131 -10.90 -14.51 7.95
N ASN A 132 -10.64 -13.31 8.44
CA ASN A 132 -10.72 -12.03 7.70
C ASN A 132 -9.35 -11.50 7.27
N PHE A 133 -8.36 -12.39 7.18
CA PHE A 133 -6.99 -12.08 6.77
C PHE A 133 -6.56 -12.91 5.57
N ILE A 134 -5.87 -12.27 4.61
CA ILE A 134 -5.27 -12.93 3.44
C ILE A 134 -3.80 -12.54 3.37
N SER A 135 -2.93 -13.50 3.04
CA SER A 135 -1.50 -13.21 2.84
C SER A 135 -0.91 -13.90 1.62
N THR A 136 0.14 -13.28 1.09
CA THR A 136 1.03 -13.87 0.09
C THR A 136 2.48 -13.72 0.56
N PRO A 137 3.43 -14.60 0.11
CA PRO A 137 4.78 -14.63 0.65
C PRO A 137 5.74 -13.67 -0.08
N HIS A 138 5.44 -12.36 -0.06
CA HIS A 138 6.23 -11.29 -0.68
C HIS A 138 6.54 -11.57 -2.17
N MET A 139 5.48 -11.75 -2.95
CA MET A 139 5.60 -12.18 -4.35
C MET A 139 5.21 -11.10 -5.37
N GLY A 140 4.97 -9.87 -4.95
CA GLY A 140 4.48 -8.77 -5.81
C GLY A 140 5.38 -8.44 -7.01
N ALA A 141 6.68 -8.77 -6.96
CA ALA A 141 7.63 -8.58 -8.06
C ALA A 141 8.24 -9.92 -8.57
N GLN A 142 7.69 -11.07 -8.21
CA GLN A 142 8.26 -12.39 -8.52
C GLN A 142 7.72 -13.01 -9.82
N THR A 143 7.25 -12.18 -10.77
CA THR A 143 6.92 -12.66 -12.11
C THR A 143 8.15 -12.65 -13.01
N LYS A 144 8.18 -13.55 -14.01
CA LYS A 144 9.30 -13.58 -15.00
C LYS A 144 9.44 -12.26 -15.73
N GLU A 145 8.32 -11.61 -16.06
CA GLU A 145 8.26 -10.31 -16.74
C GLU A 145 8.86 -9.20 -15.86
N ALA A 146 8.48 -9.15 -14.58
CA ALA A 146 8.99 -8.14 -13.65
C ALA A 146 10.51 -8.30 -13.42
N GLN A 147 10.97 -9.53 -13.24
CA GLN A 147 12.41 -9.83 -13.07
C GLN A 147 13.21 -9.47 -14.32
N SER A 148 12.72 -9.82 -15.51
CA SER A 148 13.37 -9.49 -16.78
C SER A 148 13.41 -7.98 -16.99
N LEU A 149 12.31 -7.27 -16.70
CA LEU A 149 12.25 -5.81 -16.81
C LEU A 149 13.23 -5.14 -15.85
N ALA A 150 13.28 -5.58 -14.60
CA ALA A 150 14.19 -5.03 -13.60
C ALA A 150 15.67 -5.24 -14.02
N ALA A 151 16.04 -6.42 -14.50
CA ALA A 151 17.37 -6.73 -14.97
C ALA A 151 17.78 -5.82 -16.16
N ASN A 152 16.89 -5.64 -17.13
CA ASN A 152 17.13 -4.78 -18.30
C ASN A 152 17.31 -3.31 -17.89
N VAL A 153 16.41 -2.78 -17.05
CA VAL A 153 16.51 -1.38 -16.57
C VAL A 153 17.81 -1.13 -15.80
N ILE A 154 18.24 -2.09 -14.96
CA ILE A 154 19.51 -1.97 -14.24
C ILE A 154 20.68 -2.00 -15.21
N ALA A 155 20.70 -2.92 -16.15
CA ALA A 155 21.76 -3.02 -17.17
C ALA A 155 21.88 -1.74 -17.99
N GLU A 156 20.75 -1.19 -18.47
CA GLU A 156 20.72 0.07 -19.20
C GLU A 156 21.28 1.24 -18.38
N LYS A 157 20.87 1.37 -17.11
CA LYS A 157 21.40 2.41 -16.22
C LYS A 157 22.91 2.28 -16.00
N ILE A 158 23.42 1.07 -15.77
CA ILE A 158 24.86 0.84 -15.62
C ILE A 158 25.61 1.27 -16.88
N ILE A 159 25.09 0.91 -18.06
CA ILE A 159 25.70 1.30 -19.35
C ILE A 159 25.70 2.84 -19.51
N GLN A 160 24.62 3.53 -19.14
CA GLN A 160 24.52 4.98 -19.20
C GLN A 160 25.54 5.66 -18.26
N ILE A 161 25.70 5.17 -17.03
CA ILE A 161 26.69 5.66 -16.06
C ILE A 161 28.11 5.47 -16.61
N LEU A 162 28.43 4.26 -17.13
CA LEU A 162 29.77 3.97 -17.68
C LEU A 162 30.09 4.79 -18.93
N ARG A 163 29.08 5.24 -19.66
CA ARG A 163 29.25 6.13 -20.84
C ARG A 163 29.25 7.62 -20.48
N GLY A 164 29.07 7.98 -19.20
CA GLY A 164 28.99 9.37 -18.72
C GLY A 164 27.78 10.14 -19.24
N VAL A 165 26.64 9.45 -19.46
CA VAL A 165 25.42 10.07 -19.98
C VAL A 165 24.51 10.52 -18.81
N ILE A 166 24.69 9.94 -17.62
CA ILE A 166 24.04 10.33 -16.34
C ILE A 166 25.04 10.22 -15.20
#